data_a2a5e96afed380504a5b6522eec5695d
#
_entry.id   a2a5e96afed380504a5b6522eec5695d
#
_cell.length_a   1.000
_cell.length_b   1.000
_cell.length_c   1.000
_cell.angle_alpha   90.00
_cell.angle_beta   90.00
_cell.angle_gamma   90.00
#
_symmetry.space_group_name_H-M   'P 1'
#
loop_
_entity.id
_entity.type
_entity.pdbx_description
1 polymer ?
#
loop_
_entity_poly.entity_id
_entity_poly.type
_entity_poly.pdbx_seq_one_letter_code
_entity_poly.pdbx_strand_id
1 'polypeptide(L)'
;YYCIENRLKDAKGFGEKSQKDILEKAQHYLSSKGKWLYGRLEPILKDLEVALNSSEITRFQLTGQAYRKSQIVDEVIYIVDAEEWPVYIEGFELNDQDDDSMIGVYKEELLVTFLLSVEDLSKEAFIQSFSEDVAIETLFDISKLPFGKDNDRAIFEALNLPYIIPELRWNQDLFHLKGEELIKEEDIRGVVHCHTTYSDGIHTVKEMCNYAQDKGYEYIVITDHSQSAFYASGLIIERVVQQHIEIDKVQKDFTNLKIFKSIESDILNDGSLDYPEDVLKSFDLVIGSIHSVLNMDIERATTRLVKAIENPHMHILGHMTGRLLLSRKGYPVDYDKIFDACAANNVSIELNANPQRLDMDHTMIAKAVAKGIKISINPDAHSM
;
A
#
# COMPACT_ATOMS: atom_id res chain seq x y z
N TYR A 1 22.01 2.35 -20.90
CA TYR A 1 22.88 2.80 -21.99
C TYR A 1 22.77 1.83 -23.18
N TYR A 2 23.24 0.56 -23.06
CA TYR A 2 23.24 -0.42 -24.17
C TYR A 2 21.89 -0.67 -24.82
N CYS A 3 20.78 -0.61 -24.07
CA CYS A 3 19.43 -0.76 -24.62
C CYS A 3 18.99 0.48 -25.43
N ILE A 4 19.36 1.67 -25.00
CA ILE A 4 19.03 2.92 -25.69
C ILE A 4 19.77 3.03 -27.03
N GLU A 5 21.00 2.53 -27.07
CA GLU A 5 21.81 2.47 -28.31
C GLU A 5 21.51 1.25 -29.20
N ASN A 6 20.47 0.47 -28.88
CA ASN A 6 20.12 -0.75 -29.63
C ASN A 6 21.23 -1.80 -29.76
N ARG A 7 22.19 -1.83 -28.83
CA ARG A 7 23.32 -2.75 -28.85
C ARG A 7 23.03 -4.11 -28.22
N LEU A 8 22.06 -4.14 -27.28
CA LEU A 8 21.77 -5.38 -26.56
C LEU A 8 21.09 -6.43 -27.45
N LYS A 9 20.24 -6.01 -28.40
CA LYS A 9 19.54 -6.91 -29.32
C LYS A 9 20.48 -7.72 -30.21
N ASP A 10 21.70 -7.20 -30.45
CA ASP A 10 22.72 -7.84 -31.30
C ASP A 10 23.61 -8.80 -30.53
N ALA A 11 23.47 -8.86 -29.19
CA ALA A 11 24.19 -9.78 -28.33
C ALA A 11 23.57 -11.18 -28.35
N LYS A 12 24.39 -12.23 -28.34
CA LYS A 12 23.92 -13.61 -28.37
C LYS A 12 22.96 -13.90 -27.20
N GLY A 13 21.75 -14.36 -27.50
CA GLY A 13 20.71 -14.70 -26.53
C GLY A 13 19.74 -13.54 -26.23
N PHE A 14 19.92 -12.38 -26.83
CA PHE A 14 19.02 -11.23 -26.73
C PHE A 14 18.36 -10.93 -28.07
N GLY A 15 17.12 -10.47 -28.04
CA GLY A 15 16.38 -9.99 -29.20
C GLY A 15 15.71 -8.66 -28.88
N GLU A 16 14.98 -8.10 -29.83
CA GLU A 16 14.28 -6.81 -29.66
C GLU A 16 13.34 -6.79 -28.47
N LYS A 17 12.58 -7.89 -28.26
CA LYS A 17 11.67 -8.02 -27.11
C LYS A 17 12.44 -8.02 -25.79
N SER A 18 13.50 -8.79 -25.67
CA SER A 18 14.32 -8.86 -24.45
C SER A 18 14.98 -7.52 -24.14
N GLN A 19 15.47 -6.82 -25.19
CA GLN A 19 16.05 -5.49 -25.04
C GLN A 19 15.02 -4.48 -24.54
N LYS A 20 13.80 -4.49 -25.12
CA LYS A 20 12.71 -3.62 -24.68
C LYS A 20 12.32 -3.87 -23.22
N ASP A 21 12.14 -5.12 -22.84
CA ASP A 21 11.80 -5.53 -21.47
C ASP A 21 12.88 -5.08 -20.45
N ILE A 22 14.16 -5.23 -20.82
CA ILE A 22 15.28 -4.80 -19.97
C ILE A 22 15.32 -3.27 -19.87
N LEU A 23 15.09 -2.56 -20.97
CA LEU A 23 15.04 -1.10 -20.96
C LEU A 23 13.93 -0.58 -20.05
N GLU A 24 12.73 -1.13 -20.16
CA GLU A 24 11.58 -0.75 -19.34
C GLU A 24 11.86 -1.02 -17.84
N LYS A 25 12.42 -2.19 -17.51
CA LYS A 25 12.81 -2.52 -16.12
C LYS A 25 13.90 -1.59 -15.59
N ALA A 26 14.92 -1.29 -16.40
CA ALA A 26 16.00 -0.39 -16.02
C ALA A 26 15.48 1.05 -15.80
N GLN A 27 14.60 1.54 -16.68
CA GLN A 27 13.97 2.85 -16.53
C GLN A 27 13.10 2.90 -15.26
N HIS A 28 12.32 1.84 -15.01
CA HIS A 28 11.52 1.75 -13.79
C HIS A 28 12.40 1.74 -12.53
N TYR A 29 13.48 0.95 -12.52
CA TYR A 29 14.44 0.95 -11.41
C TYR A 29 15.05 2.34 -11.17
N LEU A 30 15.49 3.01 -12.25
CA LEU A 30 16.07 4.35 -12.13
C LEU A 30 15.05 5.39 -11.63
N SER A 31 13.79 5.30 -12.05
CA SER A 31 12.73 6.19 -11.58
C SER A 31 12.28 5.90 -10.15
N SER A 32 12.63 4.73 -9.62
CA SER A 32 12.32 4.31 -8.25
C SER A 32 13.48 4.54 -7.29
N LYS A 33 14.69 4.85 -7.81
CA LYS A 33 15.89 5.04 -6.99
C LYS A 33 15.73 6.27 -6.09
N GLY A 34 16.02 6.10 -4.81
CA GLY A 34 15.91 7.15 -3.79
C GLY A 34 14.50 7.35 -3.23
N LYS A 35 13.50 6.63 -3.77
CA LYS A 35 12.12 6.69 -3.28
C LYS A 35 11.86 5.63 -2.21
N TRP A 36 10.96 5.94 -1.31
CA TRP A 36 10.63 5.09 -0.16
C TRP A 36 9.16 4.68 -0.15
N LEU A 37 8.90 3.46 0.28
CA LEU A 37 7.56 3.06 0.70
C LEU A 37 7.30 3.61 2.10
N TYR A 38 6.18 4.31 2.32
CA TYR A 38 5.89 4.93 3.61
C TYR A 38 5.97 3.94 4.78
N GLY A 39 5.44 2.73 4.64
CA GLY A 39 5.49 1.72 5.69
C GLY A 39 6.91 1.28 6.11
N ARG A 40 7.92 1.47 5.25
CA ARG A 40 9.33 1.28 5.58
C ARG A 40 10.00 2.54 6.11
N LEU A 41 9.49 3.69 5.71
CA LEU A 41 10.01 4.98 6.08
C LEU A 41 9.62 5.38 7.51
N GLU A 42 8.42 5.04 7.96
CA GLU A 42 7.88 5.48 9.25
C GLU A 42 8.78 5.22 10.47
N PRO A 43 9.41 4.03 10.63
CA PRO A 43 10.36 3.81 11.73
C PRO A 43 11.60 4.71 11.65
N ILE A 44 12.08 4.98 10.42
CA ILE A 44 13.25 5.83 10.19
C ILE A 44 12.95 7.30 10.54
N LEU A 45 11.73 7.76 10.22
CA LEU A 45 11.29 9.11 10.61
C LEU A 45 11.24 9.27 12.13
N LYS A 46 10.74 8.27 12.85
CA LYS A 46 10.73 8.28 14.32
C LYS A 46 12.14 8.37 14.91
N ASP A 47 13.10 7.64 14.35
CA ASP A 47 14.51 7.71 14.75
C ASP A 47 15.11 9.10 14.44
N LEU A 48 14.83 9.66 13.26
CA LEU A 48 15.28 10.99 12.88
C LEU A 48 14.73 12.07 13.81
N GLU A 49 13.45 12.00 14.16
CA GLU A 49 12.84 12.94 15.12
C GLU A 49 13.48 12.89 16.51
N VAL A 50 13.94 11.71 16.96
CA VAL A 50 14.73 11.58 18.20
C VAL A 50 16.08 12.30 18.05
N ALA A 51 16.76 12.16 16.92
CA ALA A 51 18.03 12.85 16.65
C ALA A 51 17.83 14.36 16.56
N LEU A 52 16.75 14.85 15.91
CA LEU A 52 16.40 16.27 15.84
C LEU A 52 16.13 16.87 17.22
N ASN A 53 15.37 16.18 18.06
CA ASN A 53 15.12 16.63 19.45
C ASN A 53 16.39 16.71 20.31
N SER A 54 17.46 16.04 19.89
CA SER A 54 18.77 16.06 20.58
C SER A 54 19.75 17.05 19.95
N SER A 55 19.36 17.73 18.88
CA SER A 55 20.17 18.74 18.18
C SER A 55 19.88 20.16 18.64
N GLU A 56 20.53 21.14 18.00
CA GLU A 56 20.34 22.58 18.23
C GLU A 56 19.06 23.13 17.57
N ILE A 57 18.31 22.30 16.81
CA ILE A 57 17.02 22.68 16.22
C ILE A 57 15.99 22.83 17.34
N THR A 58 15.46 24.02 17.50
CA THR A 58 14.52 24.34 18.60
C THR A 58 13.13 23.82 18.37
N ARG A 59 12.68 23.85 17.10
CA ARG A 59 11.37 23.36 16.65
C ARG A 59 11.52 22.80 15.25
N PHE A 60 10.74 21.76 14.94
CA PHE A 60 10.64 21.18 13.60
C PHE A 60 9.25 20.62 13.35
N GLN A 61 8.85 20.56 12.09
CA GLN A 61 7.60 19.94 11.66
C GLN A 61 7.78 19.23 10.33
N LEU A 62 7.44 17.95 10.31
CA LEU A 62 7.37 17.16 9.07
C LEU A 62 6.28 17.72 8.17
N THR A 63 6.52 17.73 6.84
CA THR A 63 5.57 18.19 5.85
C THR A 63 5.63 17.35 4.56
N GLY A 64 4.97 17.76 3.51
CA GLY A 64 5.01 17.12 2.19
C GLY A 64 4.43 15.71 2.16
N GLN A 65 4.99 14.88 1.30
CA GLN A 65 4.54 13.51 1.04
C GLN A 65 4.63 12.60 2.28
N ALA A 66 5.69 12.74 3.07
CA ALA A 66 5.90 11.94 4.27
C ALA A 66 4.85 12.26 5.34
N TYR A 67 4.49 13.52 5.52
CA TYR A 67 3.43 13.94 6.43
C TYR A 67 2.04 13.46 5.99
N ARG A 68 1.77 13.43 4.68
CA ARG A 68 0.54 12.88 4.11
C ARG A 68 0.50 11.35 4.11
N LYS A 69 1.55 10.68 4.53
CA LYS A 69 1.70 9.21 4.45
C LYS A 69 1.47 8.68 3.03
N SER A 70 1.99 9.38 2.04
CA SER A 70 1.88 8.97 0.64
C SER A 70 2.46 7.56 0.45
N GLN A 71 1.84 6.72 -0.38
CA GLN A 71 2.29 5.33 -0.63
C GLN A 71 3.77 5.25 -0.99
N ILE A 72 4.22 6.21 -1.80
CA ILE A 72 5.62 6.42 -2.18
C ILE A 72 6.00 7.83 -1.74
N VAL A 73 7.16 7.95 -1.11
CA VAL A 73 7.76 9.21 -0.67
C VAL A 73 9.05 9.40 -1.47
N ASP A 74 9.11 10.50 -2.22
CA ASP A 74 10.25 10.85 -3.05
C ASP A 74 11.29 11.61 -2.22
N GLU A 75 10.83 12.42 -1.26
CA GLU A 75 11.63 13.31 -0.44
C GLU A 75 10.99 13.49 0.93
N VAL A 76 11.81 13.57 1.96
CA VAL A 76 11.40 13.91 3.33
C VAL A 76 11.75 15.36 3.62
N ILE A 77 10.75 16.16 3.93
CA ILE A 77 10.91 17.59 4.17
C ILE A 77 10.48 17.93 5.60
N TYR A 78 11.36 18.64 6.32
CA TYR A 78 11.03 19.27 7.59
C TYR A 78 11.16 20.80 7.46
N ILE A 79 10.16 21.52 7.96
CA ILE A 79 10.33 22.94 8.26
C ILE A 79 10.93 23.02 9.64
N VAL A 80 11.99 23.81 9.81
CA VAL A 80 12.73 23.93 11.07
C VAL A 80 12.84 25.38 11.51
N ASP A 81 12.90 25.58 12.82
CA ASP A 81 13.13 26.87 13.46
C ASP A 81 14.46 26.76 14.22
N ALA A 82 15.45 27.49 13.75
CA ALA A 82 16.81 27.54 14.30
C ALA A 82 17.40 28.93 14.10
N GLU A 83 18.20 29.42 15.07
CA GLU A 83 18.94 30.68 14.92
C GLU A 83 20.08 30.53 13.92
N GLU A 84 20.72 29.35 13.90
CA GLU A 84 21.80 28.97 13.01
C GLU A 84 21.61 27.47 12.66
N TRP A 85 22.13 27.05 11.51
CA TRP A 85 22.12 25.62 11.14
C TRP A 85 22.94 24.83 12.17
N PRO A 86 22.42 23.67 12.65
CA PRO A 86 23.11 22.85 13.62
C PRO A 86 24.44 22.33 13.07
N VAL A 87 25.47 22.32 13.91
CA VAL A 87 26.77 21.75 13.53
C VAL A 87 26.69 20.23 13.37
N TYR A 88 25.76 19.60 14.11
CA TYR A 88 25.65 18.15 14.13
C TYR A 88 24.21 17.66 14.38
N ILE A 89 23.76 16.74 13.56
CA ILE A 89 22.58 15.91 13.79
C ILE A 89 23.04 14.45 13.73
N GLU A 90 22.76 13.66 14.75
CA GLU A 90 23.20 12.26 14.83
C GLU A 90 22.67 11.46 13.64
N GLY A 91 23.57 10.78 12.92
CA GLY A 91 23.25 9.95 11.75
C GLY A 91 22.94 10.72 10.47
N PHE A 92 23.06 12.04 10.45
CA PHE A 92 22.86 12.86 9.26
C PHE A 92 24.20 13.32 8.66
N GLU A 93 24.35 13.10 7.37
CA GLU A 93 25.49 13.54 6.56
C GLU A 93 25.06 14.64 5.61
N LEU A 94 25.67 15.81 5.74
CA LEU A 94 25.39 16.99 4.95
C LEU A 94 25.88 16.81 3.50
N ASN A 95 25.00 17.04 2.54
CA ASN A 95 25.33 17.07 1.12
C ASN A 95 25.44 18.50 0.57
N ASP A 96 24.51 19.37 0.95
CA ASP A 96 24.43 20.75 0.49
C ASP A 96 23.73 21.63 1.53
N GLN A 97 24.08 22.91 1.57
CA GLN A 97 23.53 23.90 2.51
C GLN A 97 23.62 25.29 1.93
N ASP A 98 22.55 26.05 2.08
CA ASP A 98 22.51 27.49 1.83
C ASP A 98 21.90 28.22 3.03
N ASP A 99 21.51 29.50 2.84
CA ASP A 99 20.93 30.30 3.93
C ASP A 99 19.56 29.77 4.36
N ASP A 100 18.79 29.20 3.45
CA ASP A 100 17.39 28.82 3.65
C ASP A 100 17.16 27.30 3.73
N SER A 101 18.15 26.49 3.32
CA SER A 101 17.98 25.03 3.25
C SER A 101 19.24 24.24 3.64
N MET A 102 19.02 23.04 4.16
CA MET A 102 20.06 22.06 4.44
C MET A 102 19.59 20.70 3.90
N ILE A 103 20.38 20.11 3.02
CA ILE A 103 20.07 18.84 2.35
C ILE A 103 21.14 17.82 2.67
N GLY A 104 20.75 16.62 3.06
CA GLY A 104 21.70 15.56 3.36
C GLY A 104 21.04 14.17 3.40
N VAL A 105 21.82 13.22 3.85
CA VAL A 105 21.39 11.82 3.92
C VAL A 105 21.41 11.34 5.38
N TYR A 106 20.28 10.82 5.84
CA TYR A 106 20.16 10.22 7.16
C TYR A 106 20.43 8.70 7.09
N LYS A 107 21.36 8.22 7.94
CA LYS A 107 21.78 6.80 8.02
C LYS A 107 22.14 6.22 6.64
N GLU A 108 22.88 6.98 5.82
CA GLU A 108 23.40 6.61 4.49
C GLU A 108 22.34 6.29 3.42
N GLU A 109 21.05 6.42 3.70
CA GLU A 109 20.00 5.98 2.79
C GLU A 109 18.91 7.02 2.52
N LEU A 110 18.43 7.74 3.54
CA LEU A 110 17.28 8.62 3.44
C LEU A 110 17.67 10.06 3.10
N LEU A 111 17.29 10.53 1.90
CA LEU A 111 17.42 11.95 1.56
C LEU A 111 16.44 12.78 2.39
N VAL A 112 16.95 13.77 3.10
CA VAL A 112 16.18 14.67 3.93
C VAL A 112 16.55 16.12 3.58
N THR A 113 15.51 16.93 3.43
CA THR A 113 15.62 18.38 3.25
C THR A 113 15.05 19.08 4.48
N PHE A 114 15.85 19.95 5.08
CA PHE A 114 15.41 20.89 6.10
C PHE A 114 15.29 22.26 5.47
N LEU A 115 14.15 22.91 5.66
CA LEU A 115 13.89 24.27 5.22
C LEU A 115 13.76 25.17 6.43
N LEU A 116 14.53 26.27 6.46
CA LEU A 116 14.47 27.22 7.56
C LEU A 116 13.15 28.00 7.48
N SER A 117 12.44 28.08 8.58
CA SER A 117 11.23 28.88 8.65
C SER A 117 11.58 30.37 8.61
N VAL A 118 10.97 31.09 7.67
CA VAL A 118 11.20 32.52 7.45
C VAL A 118 10.22 33.39 8.23
N GLU A 119 8.95 32.97 8.28
CA GLU A 119 7.88 33.74 8.92
C GLU A 119 7.26 33.00 10.10
N ASP A 120 6.75 31.79 9.86
CA ASP A 120 6.03 30.97 10.84
C ASP A 120 6.07 29.49 10.44
N LEU A 121 6.76 28.69 11.25
CA LEU A 121 7.01 27.28 11.02
C LEU A 121 5.72 26.51 10.73
N SER A 122 4.70 26.70 11.56
CA SER A 122 3.44 25.93 11.42
C SER A 122 2.63 26.36 10.22
N LYS A 123 2.66 27.64 9.85
CA LYS A 123 2.02 28.17 8.65
C LYS A 123 2.69 27.62 7.39
N GLU A 124 4.01 27.62 7.34
CA GLU A 124 4.79 27.14 6.20
C GLU A 124 4.63 25.62 6.03
N ALA A 125 4.72 24.85 7.13
CA ALA A 125 4.47 23.42 7.12
C ALA A 125 3.04 23.07 6.72
N PHE A 126 2.05 23.88 7.16
CA PHE A 126 0.66 23.73 6.75
C PHE A 126 0.50 23.90 5.23
N ILE A 127 1.06 24.94 4.64
CA ILE A 127 1.00 25.18 3.19
C ILE A 127 1.59 23.99 2.43
N GLN A 128 2.78 23.55 2.80
CA GLN A 128 3.47 22.44 2.15
C GLN A 128 2.86 21.06 2.45
N SER A 129 1.96 20.97 3.43
CA SER A 129 1.27 19.71 3.74
C SER A 129 0.26 19.28 2.67
N PHE A 130 -0.15 20.17 1.78
CA PHE A 130 -1.03 19.85 0.65
C PHE A 130 -0.22 19.35 -0.55
N SER A 131 -0.84 18.53 -1.39
CA SER A 131 -0.24 18.12 -2.66
C SER A 131 -0.22 19.30 -3.64
N GLU A 132 0.75 19.31 -4.56
CA GLU A 132 0.82 20.27 -5.66
C GLU A 132 -0.44 20.26 -6.54
N ASP A 133 -1.15 19.14 -6.60
CA ASP A 133 -2.42 19.02 -7.33
C ASP A 133 -3.59 19.76 -6.65
N VAL A 134 -3.40 20.21 -5.41
CA VAL A 134 -4.40 20.97 -4.65
C VAL A 134 -4.08 22.46 -4.73
N ALA A 135 -4.94 23.21 -5.41
CA ALA A 135 -4.80 24.67 -5.51
C ALA A 135 -5.15 25.33 -4.17
N ILE A 136 -4.23 25.28 -3.21
CA ILE A 136 -4.43 25.74 -1.83
C ILE A 136 -4.89 27.21 -1.78
N GLU A 137 -4.45 28.05 -2.71
CA GLU A 137 -4.82 29.46 -2.82
C GLU A 137 -6.30 29.66 -3.14
N THR A 138 -6.96 28.66 -3.74
CA THR A 138 -8.40 28.68 -3.98
C THR A 138 -9.21 28.28 -2.76
N LEU A 139 -8.61 27.58 -1.82
CA LEU A 139 -9.23 27.08 -0.58
C LEU A 139 -9.05 28.05 0.57
N PHE A 140 -7.88 28.69 0.65
CA PHE A 140 -7.49 29.56 1.74
C PHE A 140 -6.90 30.87 1.19
N ASP A 141 -7.24 32.00 1.82
CA ASP A 141 -6.48 33.22 1.64
C ASP A 141 -5.18 33.11 2.46
N ILE A 142 -4.10 32.72 1.78
CA ILE A 142 -2.80 32.46 2.40
C ILE A 142 -2.31 33.66 3.23
N SER A 143 -2.64 34.89 2.80
CA SER A 143 -2.25 36.12 3.52
C SER A 143 -2.95 36.26 4.86
N LYS A 144 -4.06 35.55 5.08
CA LYS A 144 -4.86 35.57 6.32
C LYS A 144 -4.69 34.34 7.17
N LEU A 145 -3.77 33.42 6.80
CA LEU A 145 -3.47 32.29 7.66
C LEU A 145 -2.94 32.78 9.02
N PRO A 146 -3.43 32.19 10.12
CA PRO A 146 -3.07 32.63 11.45
C PRO A 146 -1.61 32.30 11.78
N PHE A 147 -0.92 33.23 12.43
CA PHE A 147 0.46 33.06 12.94
C PHE A 147 0.48 32.46 14.35
N GLY A 148 1.61 31.92 14.74
CA GLY A 148 1.90 31.47 16.11
C GLY A 148 1.02 30.32 16.56
N LYS A 149 0.67 29.42 15.65
CA LYS A 149 -0.04 28.17 15.97
C LYS A 149 0.96 27.04 16.22
N ASP A 150 0.60 26.12 17.11
CA ASP A 150 1.48 25.02 17.47
C ASP A 150 1.49 23.92 16.41
N ASN A 151 0.40 23.80 15.61
CA ASN A 151 0.25 22.79 14.57
C ASN A 151 -0.86 23.14 13.58
N ASP A 152 -1.00 22.36 12.54
CA ASP A 152 -1.99 22.55 11.49
C ASP A 152 -3.46 22.44 11.96
N ARG A 153 -3.76 21.60 12.96
CA ARG A 153 -5.10 21.52 13.55
C ARG A 153 -5.51 22.87 14.16
N ALA A 154 -4.61 23.52 14.88
CA ALA A 154 -4.86 24.85 15.46
C ALA A 154 -5.05 25.93 14.38
N ILE A 155 -4.47 25.75 13.18
CA ILE A 155 -4.74 26.62 12.03
C ILE A 155 -6.18 26.45 11.54
N PHE A 156 -6.65 25.20 11.33
CA PHE A 156 -8.03 24.94 10.94
C PHE A 156 -9.05 25.48 11.96
N GLU A 157 -8.77 25.29 13.25
CA GLU A 157 -9.62 25.82 14.34
C GLU A 157 -9.70 27.36 14.31
N ALA A 158 -8.56 28.02 14.11
CA ALA A 158 -8.52 29.50 14.04
C ALA A 158 -9.24 30.04 12.79
N LEU A 159 -9.29 29.27 11.71
CA LEU A 159 -10.06 29.57 10.51
C LEU A 159 -11.55 29.19 10.62
N ASN A 160 -11.96 28.56 11.73
CA ASN A 160 -13.27 27.99 11.92
C ASN A 160 -13.69 27.01 10.81
N LEU A 161 -12.76 26.16 10.41
CA LEU A 161 -12.93 25.14 9.37
C LEU A 161 -12.81 23.72 9.95
N PRO A 162 -13.48 22.73 9.35
CA PRO A 162 -13.27 21.33 9.70
C PRO A 162 -11.81 20.93 9.47
N TYR A 163 -11.25 20.15 10.39
CA TYR A 163 -9.90 19.61 10.22
C TYR A 163 -9.85 18.58 9.10
N ILE A 164 -9.01 18.82 8.11
CA ILE A 164 -8.69 17.87 7.05
C ILE A 164 -7.42 17.14 7.44
N ILE A 165 -7.50 15.83 7.65
CA ILE A 165 -6.33 15.04 8.01
C ILE A 165 -5.29 15.05 6.86
N PRO A 166 -4.00 14.93 7.17
CA PRO A 166 -2.95 14.98 6.14
C PRO A 166 -3.15 13.98 5.00
N GLU A 167 -3.60 12.78 5.31
CA GLU A 167 -3.83 11.70 4.36
C GLU A 167 -4.87 12.01 3.28
N LEU A 168 -5.72 13.02 3.47
CA LEU A 168 -6.71 13.47 2.47
C LEU A 168 -6.24 14.67 1.64
N ARG A 169 -5.14 15.34 2.02
CA ARG A 169 -4.69 16.62 1.40
C ARG A 169 -4.06 16.46 0.02
N TRP A 170 -4.26 15.34 -0.63
CA TRP A 170 -3.84 15.10 -2.00
C TRP A 170 -4.97 15.31 -3.04
N ASN A 171 -6.24 15.35 -2.61
CA ASN A 171 -7.38 15.55 -3.50
C ASN A 171 -8.49 16.35 -2.80
N GLN A 172 -8.78 17.54 -3.29
CA GLN A 172 -9.79 18.42 -2.71
C GLN A 172 -11.22 17.83 -2.72
N ASP A 173 -11.53 16.90 -3.64
CA ASP A 173 -12.84 16.24 -3.67
C ASP A 173 -13.11 15.39 -2.41
N LEU A 174 -12.05 15.05 -1.65
CA LEU A 174 -12.15 14.28 -0.41
C LEU A 174 -12.32 15.15 0.85
N PHE A 175 -12.24 16.48 0.74
CA PHE A 175 -12.26 17.38 1.89
C PHE A 175 -13.61 17.46 2.62
N HIS A 176 -14.67 16.91 2.04
CA HIS A 176 -15.94 16.72 2.71
C HIS A 176 -15.93 15.56 3.71
N LEU A 177 -14.96 14.65 3.64
CA LEU A 177 -14.83 13.51 4.54
C LEU A 177 -14.27 13.98 5.89
N LYS A 178 -14.89 13.51 6.97
CA LYS A 178 -14.41 13.78 8.32
C LYS A 178 -13.48 12.66 8.77
N GLY A 179 -12.37 13.00 9.43
CA GLY A 179 -11.44 12.01 9.94
C GLY A 179 -12.07 10.98 10.89
N GLU A 180 -13.17 11.34 11.53
CA GLU A 180 -13.94 10.45 12.42
C GLU A 180 -14.73 9.38 11.66
N GLU A 181 -15.02 9.60 10.38
CA GLU A 181 -15.75 8.68 9.49
C GLU A 181 -14.82 7.72 8.75
N LEU A 182 -13.51 7.88 8.89
CA LEU A 182 -12.52 7.01 8.28
C LEU A 182 -12.26 5.78 9.14
N ILE A 183 -11.94 4.66 8.48
CA ILE A 183 -11.58 3.41 9.14
C ILE A 183 -10.31 3.60 9.97
N LYS A 184 -10.32 3.10 11.19
CA LYS A 184 -9.21 3.11 12.14
C LYS A 184 -8.78 1.68 12.47
N GLU A 185 -7.63 1.56 13.15
CA GLU A 185 -7.10 0.26 13.55
C GLU A 185 -8.09 -0.52 14.43
N GLU A 186 -8.79 0.18 15.36
CA GLU A 186 -9.80 -0.43 16.23
C GLU A 186 -11.06 -0.94 15.51
N ASP A 187 -11.29 -0.54 14.26
CA ASP A 187 -12.41 -1.03 13.44
C ASP A 187 -12.09 -2.37 12.78
N ILE A 188 -10.82 -2.78 12.77
CA ILE A 188 -10.38 -4.05 12.17
C ILE A 188 -10.72 -5.20 13.12
N ARG A 189 -11.66 -6.04 12.72
CA ARG A 189 -12.21 -7.12 13.56
C ARG A 189 -11.61 -8.48 13.23
N GLY A 190 -10.86 -8.63 12.19
CA GLY A 190 -10.26 -9.89 11.78
C GLY A 190 -9.28 -9.78 10.65
N VAL A 191 -8.65 -10.89 10.33
CA VAL A 191 -7.64 -11.00 9.27
C VAL A 191 -8.20 -11.83 8.14
N VAL A 192 -8.16 -11.26 6.94
CA VAL A 192 -8.43 -11.95 5.68
C VAL A 192 -7.17 -11.91 4.84
N HIS A 193 -6.92 -12.94 4.03
CA HIS A 193 -5.74 -13.07 3.20
C HIS A 193 -4.46 -13.24 4.01
N CYS A 194 -4.24 -14.47 4.50
CA CYS A 194 -2.99 -14.84 5.16
C CYS A 194 -2.59 -16.29 4.79
N HIS A 195 -1.28 -16.53 4.78
CA HIS A 195 -0.65 -17.77 4.35
C HIS A 195 -0.02 -18.48 5.54
N THR A 196 0.03 -19.81 5.46
CA THR A 196 0.58 -20.67 6.50
C THR A 196 1.69 -21.55 5.92
N THR A 197 2.26 -22.43 6.75
CA THR A 197 3.21 -23.45 6.31
C THR A 197 2.59 -24.50 5.35
N TYR A 198 1.30 -24.39 5.06
CA TYR A 198 0.67 -25.14 3.97
C TYR A 198 1.11 -24.64 2.59
N SER A 199 1.38 -23.35 2.43
CA SER A 199 1.99 -22.80 1.21
C SER A 199 3.35 -22.19 1.52
N ASP A 200 3.51 -20.89 1.46
CA ASP A 200 4.76 -20.17 1.64
C ASP A 200 4.79 -19.27 2.88
N GLY A 201 3.77 -19.34 3.71
CA GLY A 201 3.80 -18.72 5.03
C GLY A 201 4.79 -19.42 5.97
N ILE A 202 5.34 -18.70 6.94
CA ILE A 202 6.35 -19.23 7.87
C ILE A 202 5.77 -19.76 9.18
N HIS A 203 4.49 -19.54 9.43
CA HIS A 203 3.80 -19.99 10.66
C HIS A 203 2.71 -21.02 10.36
N THR A 204 2.49 -21.93 11.31
CA THR A 204 1.41 -22.92 11.24
C THR A 204 0.03 -22.26 11.40
N VAL A 205 -1.04 -22.96 11.01
CA VAL A 205 -2.42 -22.50 11.24
C VAL A 205 -2.63 -22.10 12.71
N LYS A 206 -2.14 -22.92 13.66
CA LYS A 206 -2.31 -22.66 15.09
C LYS A 206 -1.56 -21.40 15.56
N GLU A 207 -0.35 -21.19 15.09
CA GLU A 207 0.45 -19.99 15.45
C GLU A 207 -0.21 -18.72 14.90
N MET A 208 -0.70 -18.73 13.65
CA MET A 208 -1.45 -17.61 13.09
C MET A 208 -2.72 -17.32 13.87
N CYS A 209 -3.45 -18.35 14.31
CA CYS A 209 -4.64 -18.19 15.14
C CYS A 209 -4.33 -17.63 16.54
N ASN A 210 -3.23 -18.07 17.18
CA ASN A 210 -2.79 -17.52 18.47
C ASN A 210 -2.52 -16.02 18.33
N TYR A 211 -1.78 -15.62 17.30
CA TYR A 211 -1.50 -14.20 17.04
C TYR A 211 -2.77 -13.39 16.81
N ALA A 212 -3.70 -13.90 16.00
CA ALA A 212 -4.97 -13.23 15.75
C ALA A 212 -5.79 -13.06 17.07
N GLN A 213 -5.81 -14.07 17.94
CA GLN A 213 -6.45 -13.99 19.24
C GLN A 213 -5.75 -12.99 20.17
N ASP A 214 -4.41 -12.96 20.20
CA ASP A 214 -3.62 -12.04 21.03
C ASP A 214 -3.82 -10.57 20.60
N LYS A 215 -4.09 -10.33 19.31
CA LYS A 215 -4.50 -9.03 18.76
C LYS A 215 -5.96 -8.67 19.05
N GLY A 216 -6.74 -9.59 19.62
CA GLY A 216 -8.16 -9.35 19.90
C GLY A 216 -9.09 -9.49 18.70
N TYR A 217 -8.64 -10.11 17.62
CA TYR A 217 -9.47 -10.32 16.43
C TYR A 217 -10.54 -11.38 16.69
N GLU A 218 -11.69 -11.21 16.02
CA GLU A 218 -12.85 -12.10 16.13
C GLU A 218 -12.80 -13.25 15.13
N TYR A 219 -12.07 -13.07 14.04
CA TYR A 219 -11.91 -14.08 12.99
C TYR A 219 -10.57 -14.00 12.26
N ILE A 220 -10.19 -15.16 11.69
CA ILE A 220 -9.08 -15.29 10.76
C ILE A 220 -9.51 -16.15 9.56
N VAL A 221 -9.11 -15.76 8.35
CA VAL A 221 -9.41 -16.48 7.11
C VAL A 221 -8.09 -16.99 6.55
N ILE A 222 -7.88 -18.30 6.58
CA ILE A 222 -6.67 -18.96 6.06
C ILE A 222 -6.82 -19.12 4.55
N THR A 223 -5.87 -18.56 3.79
CA THR A 223 -5.96 -18.39 2.33
C THR A 223 -4.68 -18.82 1.62
N ASP A 224 -4.15 -19.96 1.98
CA ASP A 224 -2.97 -20.52 1.31
C ASP A 224 -3.13 -20.58 -0.22
N HIS A 225 -2.04 -20.57 -0.96
CA HIS A 225 -2.05 -20.58 -2.42
C HIS A 225 -2.61 -21.87 -3.01
N SER A 226 -3.31 -21.76 -4.15
CA SER A 226 -3.85 -22.89 -4.91
C SER A 226 -2.77 -23.63 -5.72
N GLN A 227 -3.13 -24.78 -6.26
CA GLN A 227 -2.21 -25.79 -6.82
C GLN A 227 -1.31 -25.29 -7.95
N SER A 228 -1.70 -24.31 -8.76
CA SER A 228 -0.86 -23.79 -9.84
C SER A 228 0.25 -22.85 -9.38
N ALA A 229 0.22 -22.39 -8.14
CA ALA A 229 1.30 -21.62 -7.52
C ALA A 229 2.47 -22.49 -7.04
N PHE A 230 3.12 -23.20 -7.97
CA PHE A 230 4.23 -24.14 -7.64
C PHE A 230 5.38 -23.49 -6.87
N TYR A 231 5.68 -22.23 -7.15
CA TYR A 231 6.75 -21.46 -6.50
C TYR A 231 6.45 -21.20 -5.02
N ALA A 232 5.17 -21.19 -4.64
CA ALA A 232 4.68 -20.96 -3.28
C ALA A 232 4.20 -22.26 -2.63
N SER A 233 4.54 -23.43 -3.14
CA SER A 233 4.08 -24.74 -2.63
C SER A 233 2.55 -24.90 -2.59
N GLY A 234 1.85 -24.31 -3.56
CA GLY A 234 0.38 -24.28 -3.62
C GLY A 234 -0.29 -25.64 -3.41
N LEU A 235 -1.47 -25.62 -2.81
CA LEU A 235 -2.14 -26.82 -2.30
C LEU A 235 -2.76 -27.64 -3.44
N ILE A 236 -2.32 -28.87 -3.60
CA ILE A 236 -3.09 -29.88 -4.35
C ILE A 236 -4.34 -30.28 -3.54
N ILE A 237 -5.33 -30.89 -4.19
CA ILE A 237 -6.64 -31.20 -3.59
C ILE A 237 -6.50 -32.01 -2.28
N GLU A 238 -5.60 -32.98 -2.25
CA GLU A 238 -5.36 -33.78 -1.05
C GLU A 238 -4.85 -32.96 0.13
N ARG A 239 -4.02 -31.91 -0.14
CA ARG A 239 -3.54 -31.01 0.90
C ARG A 239 -4.64 -30.04 1.37
N VAL A 240 -5.54 -29.63 0.49
CA VAL A 240 -6.74 -28.86 0.89
C VAL A 240 -7.56 -29.65 1.92
N VAL A 241 -7.83 -30.94 1.66
CA VAL A 241 -8.55 -31.80 2.62
C VAL A 241 -7.81 -31.88 3.94
N GLN A 242 -6.49 -32.07 3.94
CA GLN A 242 -5.66 -32.14 5.16
C GLN A 242 -5.75 -30.83 5.95
N GLN A 243 -5.64 -29.69 5.28
CA GLN A 243 -5.73 -28.37 5.90
C GLN A 243 -7.11 -28.15 6.53
N HIS A 244 -8.19 -28.50 5.84
CA HIS A 244 -9.54 -28.39 6.40
C HIS A 244 -9.72 -29.22 7.67
N ILE A 245 -9.16 -30.45 7.71
CA ILE A 245 -9.18 -31.30 8.92
C ILE A 245 -8.37 -30.64 10.06
N GLU A 246 -7.21 -30.07 9.75
CA GLU A 246 -6.40 -29.36 10.73
C GLU A 246 -7.12 -28.11 11.27
N ILE A 247 -7.73 -27.30 10.39
CA ILE A 247 -8.51 -26.11 10.79
C ILE A 247 -9.66 -26.53 11.73
N ASP A 248 -10.42 -27.59 11.42
CA ASP A 248 -11.49 -28.09 12.28
C ASP A 248 -10.99 -28.58 13.64
N LYS A 249 -9.76 -29.10 13.70
CA LYS A 249 -9.13 -29.49 14.94
C LYS A 249 -8.68 -28.28 15.75
N VAL A 250 -7.99 -27.34 15.10
CA VAL A 250 -7.47 -26.11 15.72
C VAL A 250 -8.62 -25.23 16.22
N GLN A 251 -9.75 -25.14 15.48
CA GLN A 251 -10.92 -24.36 15.89
C GLN A 251 -11.41 -24.72 17.30
N LYS A 252 -11.22 -25.97 17.73
CA LYS A 252 -11.67 -26.41 19.07
C LYS A 252 -10.89 -25.77 20.20
N ASP A 253 -9.68 -25.31 19.94
CA ASP A 253 -8.84 -24.63 20.93
C ASP A 253 -9.22 -23.13 21.08
N PHE A 254 -10.06 -22.58 20.16
CA PHE A 254 -10.43 -21.17 20.10
C PHE A 254 -11.94 -20.98 20.22
N THR A 255 -12.40 -20.37 21.32
CA THR A 255 -13.83 -20.08 21.55
C THR A 255 -14.27 -18.72 21.07
N ASN A 256 -13.35 -17.75 21.06
CA ASN A 256 -13.63 -16.35 20.71
C ASN A 256 -13.05 -15.94 19.35
N LEU A 257 -12.37 -16.85 18.66
CA LEU A 257 -11.82 -16.63 17.33
C LEU A 257 -12.48 -17.63 16.37
N LYS A 258 -13.12 -17.13 15.31
CA LYS A 258 -13.64 -17.96 14.23
C LYS A 258 -12.56 -18.14 13.15
N ILE A 259 -12.28 -19.40 12.80
CA ILE A 259 -11.32 -19.73 11.73
C ILE A 259 -12.13 -20.13 10.50
N PHE A 260 -11.91 -19.43 9.38
CA PHE A 260 -12.54 -19.73 8.10
C PHE A 260 -11.58 -20.48 7.17
N LYS A 261 -12.11 -21.48 6.49
CA LYS A 261 -11.44 -22.26 5.44
C LYS A 261 -11.53 -21.50 4.14
N SER A 262 -10.40 -21.11 3.59
CA SER A 262 -10.36 -20.31 2.36
C SER A 262 -9.18 -20.72 1.51
N ILE A 263 -9.07 -20.11 0.35
CA ILE A 263 -7.99 -20.29 -0.62
C ILE A 263 -7.74 -19.00 -1.37
N GLU A 264 -6.49 -18.67 -1.61
CA GLU A 264 -6.13 -17.75 -2.68
C GLU A 264 -5.96 -18.56 -3.95
N SER A 265 -7.05 -18.62 -4.73
CA SER A 265 -7.08 -19.35 -6.01
C SER A 265 -6.42 -18.52 -7.11
N ASP A 266 -5.45 -19.13 -7.81
CA ASP A 266 -4.98 -18.54 -9.06
C ASP A 266 -6.15 -18.38 -10.05
N ILE A 267 -6.23 -17.19 -10.66
CA ILE A 267 -7.03 -16.98 -11.87
C ILE A 267 -6.17 -17.46 -13.04
N LEU A 268 -6.53 -18.57 -13.64
CA LEU A 268 -5.78 -19.16 -14.73
C LEU A 268 -5.79 -18.29 -15.99
N ASN A 269 -4.95 -18.63 -16.96
CA ASN A 269 -4.78 -17.83 -18.17
C ASN A 269 -6.07 -17.64 -19.00
N ASP A 270 -6.99 -18.56 -18.89
CA ASP A 270 -8.29 -18.51 -19.53
C ASP A 270 -9.39 -17.84 -18.68
N GLY A 271 -9.04 -17.35 -17.47
CA GLY A 271 -9.93 -16.70 -16.52
C GLY A 271 -10.72 -17.67 -15.61
N SER A 272 -10.48 -18.98 -15.66
CA SER A 272 -11.04 -19.93 -14.68
C SER A 272 -10.30 -19.87 -13.36
N LEU A 273 -10.95 -20.29 -12.27
CA LEU A 273 -10.31 -20.54 -10.98
C LEU A 273 -9.59 -21.89 -11.01
N ASP A 274 -8.60 -22.07 -10.15
CA ASP A 274 -7.61 -23.15 -10.21
C ASP A 274 -8.11 -24.51 -9.69
N TYR A 275 -9.34 -24.61 -9.23
CA TYR A 275 -9.95 -25.86 -8.79
C TYR A 275 -11.27 -26.15 -9.47
N PRO A 276 -11.68 -27.44 -9.57
CA PRO A 276 -13.02 -27.81 -9.99
C PRO A 276 -14.08 -27.34 -8.98
N GLU A 277 -15.32 -27.23 -9.43
CA GLU A 277 -16.43 -26.64 -8.69
C GLU A 277 -16.70 -27.31 -7.33
N ASP A 278 -16.58 -28.62 -7.25
CA ASP A 278 -16.80 -29.41 -6.04
C ASP A 278 -15.78 -29.09 -4.94
N VAL A 279 -14.52 -28.77 -5.33
CA VAL A 279 -13.48 -28.32 -4.41
C VAL A 279 -13.74 -26.85 -4.00
N LEU A 280 -14.07 -25.97 -4.96
CA LEU A 280 -14.38 -24.57 -4.65
C LEU A 280 -15.54 -24.42 -3.65
N LYS A 281 -16.55 -25.28 -3.73
CA LYS A 281 -17.68 -25.34 -2.79
C LYS A 281 -17.30 -25.74 -1.36
N SER A 282 -16.14 -26.34 -1.17
CA SER A 282 -15.69 -26.76 0.17
C SER A 282 -15.10 -25.62 1.00
N PHE A 283 -14.82 -24.48 0.40
CA PHE A 283 -14.32 -23.29 1.08
C PHE A 283 -15.44 -22.39 1.58
N ASP A 284 -15.23 -21.74 2.70
CA ASP A 284 -16.11 -20.69 3.23
C ASP A 284 -16.00 -19.40 2.40
N LEU A 285 -14.82 -19.16 1.80
CA LEU A 285 -14.49 -17.97 1.00
C LEU A 285 -13.40 -18.31 -0.02
N VAL A 286 -13.43 -17.69 -1.19
CA VAL A 286 -12.39 -17.80 -2.22
C VAL A 286 -11.94 -16.41 -2.63
N ILE A 287 -10.63 -16.16 -2.56
CA ILE A 287 -9.96 -15.00 -3.14
C ILE A 287 -9.43 -15.43 -4.51
N GLY A 288 -9.71 -14.66 -5.55
CA GLY A 288 -9.15 -14.91 -6.89
C GLY A 288 -8.05 -13.92 -7.20
N SER A 289 -6.85 -14.40 -7.52
CA SER A 289 -5.67 -13.58 -7.79
C SER A 289 -4.91 -14.01 -9.04
N ILE A 290 -4.23 -13.08 -9.71
CA ILE A 290 -3.37 -13.39 -10.86
C ILE A 290 -1.90 -13.37 -10.42
N HIS A 291 -1.21 -14.52 -10.51
CA HIS A 291 0.21 -14.64 -10.18
C HIS A 291 1.09 -14.96 -11.39
N SER A 292 0.52 -15.39 -12.49
CA SER A 292 1.24 -15.79 -13.69
C SER A 292 0.77 -15.03 -14.93
N VAL A 293 1.62 -14.96 -15.97
CA VAL A 293 1.31 -14.30 -17.25
C VAL A 293 0.89 -12.83 -17.02
N LEU A 294 1.68 -12.08 -16.28
CA LEU A 294 1.39 -10.69 -15.89
C LEU A 294 1.55 -9.68 -17.03
N ASN A 295 2.29 -10.04 -18.10
CA ASN A 295 2.45 -9.17 -19.26
C ASN A 295 1.24 -9.32 -20.19
N MET A 296 0.23 -8.51 -19.94
CA MET A 296 -1.04 -8.49 -20.68
C MET A 296 -1.38 -7.07 -21.13
N ASP A 297 -2.08 -6.95 -22.25
CA ASP A 297 -2.78 -5.71 -22.60
C ASP A 297 -4.07 -5.55 -21.77
N ILE A 298 -4.68 -4.37 -21.87
CA ILE A 298 -5.88 -4.01 -21.10
C ILE A 298 -7.06 -4.94 -21.40
N GLU A 299 -7.24 -5.34 -22.66
CA GLU A 299 -8.38 -6.18 -23.09
C GLU A 299 -8.25 -7.57 -22.51
N ARG A 300 -7.07 -8.19 -22.63
CA ARG A 300 -6.78 -9.52 -22.12
C ARG A 300 -6.88 -9.58 -20.59
N ALA A 301 -6.27 -8.60 -19.89
CA ALA A 301 -6.32 -8.55 -18.43
C ALA A 301 -7.75 -8.38 -17.93
N THR A 302 -8.50 -7.44 -18.50
CA THR A 302 -9.89 -7.18 -18.14
C THR A 302 -10.77 -8.39 -18.38
N THR A 303 -10.69 -9.03 -19.57
CA THR A 303 -11.48 -10.23 -19.91
C THR A 303 -11.19 -11.39 -18.96
N ARG A 304 -9.90 -11.61 -18.63
CA ARG A 304 -9.48 -12.66 -17.69
C ARG A 304 -10.06 -12.45 -16.29
N LEU A 305 -10.02 -11.21 -15.79
CA LEU A 305 -10.57 -10.87 -14.48
C LEU A 305 -12.11 -10.96 -14.47
N VAL A 306 -12.79 -10.39 -15.46
CA VAL A 306 -14.24 -10.42 -15.55
C VAL A 306 -14.75 -11.87 -15.57
N LYS A 307 -14.11 -12.75 -16.34
CA LYS A 307 -14.49 -14.17 -16.36
C LYS A 307 -14.34 -14.86 -15.01
N ALA A 308 -13.29 -14.52 -14.25
CA ALA A 308 -13.13 -15.04 -12.89
C ALA A 308 -14.18 -14.48 -11.92
N ILE A 309 -14.50 -13.19 -12.02
CA ILE A 309 -15.52 -12.52 -11.20
C ILE A 309 -16.91 -13.13 -11.43
N GLU A 310 -17.21 -13.58 -12.66
CA GLU A 310 -18.47 -14.26 -13.00
C GLU A 310 -18.56 -15.68 -12.42
N ASN A 311 -17.49 -16.22 -11.84
CA ASN A 311 -17.54 -17.52 -11.19
C ASN A 311 -18.32 -17.42 -9.87
N PRO A 312 -19.38 -18.22 -9.65
CA PRO A 312 -20.26 -18.11 -8.47
C PRO A 312 -19.56 -18.44 -7.14
N HIS A 313 -18.35 -18.99 -7.18
CA HIS A 313 -17.55 -19.31 -5.99
C HIS A 313 -16.49 -18.26 -5.67
N MET A 314 -16.34 -17.22 -6.49
CA MET A 314 -15.42 -16.12 -6.22
C MET A 314 -16.07 -15.09 -5.27
N HIS A 315 -15.39 -14.73 -4.21
CA HIS A 315 -15.90 -13.81 -3.19
C HIS A 315 -15.13 -12.49 -3.12
N ILE A 316 -13.82 -12.56 -3.33
CA ILE A 316 -12.92 -11.39 -3.27
C ILE A 316 -11.97 -11.43 -4.48
N LEU A 317 -11.84 -10.30 -5.16
CA LEU A 317 -10.80 -10.08 -6.16
C LEU A 317 -9.55 -9.58 -5.44
N GLY A 318 -8.53 -10.44 -5.33
CA GLY A 318 -7.26 -10.15 -4.67
C GLY A 318 -6.34 -9.31 -5.54
N HIS A 319 -5.54 -8.42 -4.92
CA HIS A 319 -4.54 -7.50 -5.53
C HIS A 319 -4.65 -7.34 -7.05
N MET A 320 -5.77 -6.76 -7.48
CA MET A 320 -6.37 -6.85 -8.81
C MET A 320 -5.49 -6.39 -9.98
N THR A 321 -4.43 -5.60 -9.75
CA THR A 321 -3.51 -5.16 -10.80
C THR A 321 -2.17 -5.89 -10.76
N GLY A 322 -1.90 -6.64 -9.70
CA GLY A 322 -0.63 -7.34 -9.48
C GLY A 322 0.58 -6.42 -9.37
N ARG A 323 0.37 -5.13 -9.03
CA ARG A 323 1.47 -4.17 -8.85
C ARG A 323 2.32 -4.50 -7.64
N LEU A 324 3.60 -4.11 -7.70
CA LEU A 324 4.51 -4.01 -6.56
C LEU A 324 5.14 -2.63 -6.62
N LEU A 325 4.83 -1.78 -5.67
CA LEU A 325 5.32 -0.41 -5.61
C LEU A 325 6.85 -0.38 -5.66
N LEU A 326 7.42 0.53 -6.42
CA LEU A 326 8.86 0.69 -6.69
C LEU A 326 9.55 -0.50 -7.37
N SER A 327 8.85 -1.61 -7.63
CA SER A 327 9.41 -2.84 -8.21
C SER A 327 8.77 -3.26 -9.53
N ARG A 328 7.44 -3.32 -9.59
CA ARG A 328 6.71 -3.80 -10.77
C ARG A 328 5.43 -2.99 -10.99
N LYS A 329 5.28 -2.45 -12.19
CA LYS A 329 4.00 -1.85 -12.59
C LYS A 329 2.92 -2.93 -12.64
N GLY A 330 1.71 -2.58 -12.22
CA GLY A 330 0.54 -3.41 -12.45
C GLY A 330 0.25 -3.57 -13.96
N TYR A 331 -0.42 -4.65 -14.32
CA TYR A 331 -0.98 -4.76 -15.67
C TYR A 331 -2.16 -3.80 -15.83
N PRO A 332 -2.37 -3.25 -17.05
CA PRO A 332 -3.45 -2.32 -17.29
C PRO A 332 -4.80 -3.03 -17.26
N VAL A 333 -5.82 -2.37 -16.69
CA VAL A 333 -7.19 -2.89 -16.57
C VAL A 333 -8.21 -1.82 -16.90
N ASP A 334 -9.37 -2.22 -17.40
CA ASP A 334 -10.56 -1.39 -17.53
C ASP A 334 -11.34 -1.44 -16.20
N TYR A 335 -11.08 -0.47 -15.34
CA TYR A 335 -11.70 -0.40 -14.00
C TYR A 335 -13.23 -0.38 -14.05
N ASP A 336 -13.82 0.30 -15.04
CA ASP A 336 -15.28 0.38 -15.13
C ASP A 336 -15.91 -0.97 -15.37
N LYS A 337 -15.37 -1.75 -16.32
CA LYS A 337 -15.84 -3.11 -16.60
C LYS A 337 -15.66 -4.06 -15.43
N ILE A 338 -14.52 -3.97 -14.73
CA ILE A 338 -14.26 -4.81 -13.55
C ILE A 338 -15.22 -4.45 -12.42
N PHE A 339 -15.42 -3.16 -12.17
CA PHE A 339 -16.34 -2.72 -11.13
C PHE A 339 -17.80 -3.10 -11.46
N ASP A 340 -18.22 -2.97 -12.70
CA ASP A 340 -19.56 -3.43 -13.12
C ASP A 340 -19.73 -4.93 -12.91
N ALA A 341 -18.72 -5.73 -13.25
CA ALA A 341 -18.73 -7.17 -13.02
C ALA A 341 -18.76 -7.52 -11.51
N CYS A 342 -17.92 -6.87 -10.68
CA CYS A 342 -17.91 -7.08 -9.24
C CYS A 342 -19.26 -6.72 -8.60
N ALA A 343 -19.85 -5.59 -8.96
CA ALA A 343 -21.17 -5.18 -8.48
C ALA A 343 -22.26 -6.17 -8.87
N ALA A 344 -22.26 -6.63 -10.13
CA ALA A 344 -23.26 -7.58 -10.66
C ALA A 344 -23.17 -8.97 -9.99
N ASN A 345 -21.97 -9.41 -9.60
CA ASN A 345 -21.74 -10.73 -9.02
C ASN A 345 -21.51 -10.71 -7.50
N ASN A 346 -21.68 -9.56 -6.85
CA ASN A 346 -21.45 -9.38 -5.41
C ASN A 346 -20.04 -9.81 -4.96
N VAL A 347 -19.03 -9.58 -5.79
CA VAL A 347 -17.62 -9.82 -5.49
C VAL A 347 -17.02 -8.57 -4.86
N SER A 348 -16.39 -8.72 -3.69
CA SER A 348 -15.65 -7.64 -3.03
C SER A 348 -14.30 -7.43 -3.72
N ILE A 349 -13.75 -6.22 -3.62
CA ILE A 349 -12.38 -5.95 -4.10
C ILE A 349 -11.45 -5.82 -2.92
N GLU A 350 -10.30 -6.43 -3.02
CA GLU A 350 -9.24 -6.29 -2.02
C GLU A 350 -8.57 -4.91 -2.10
N LEU A 351 -8.42 -4.26 -0.95
CA LEU A 351 -7.32 -3.33 -0.72
C LEU A 351 -6.22 -4.13 -0.02
N ASN A 352 -5.29 -4.65 -0.80
CA ASN A 352 -4.13 -5.35 -0.24
C ASN A 352 -3.27 -4.35 0.53
N ALA A 353 -3.24 -4.51 1.85
CA ALA A 353 -2.59 -3.58 2.76
C ALA A 353 -1.07 -3.84 2.93
N ASN A 354 -0.51 -4.82 2.20
CA ASN A 354 0.93 -5.00 2.17
C ASN A 354 1.61 -3.71 1.66
N PRO A 355 2.54 -3.12 2.42
CA PRO A 355 3.18 -1.86 2.03
C PRO A 355 3.87 -1.87 0.65
N GLN A 356 4.22 -3.05 0.15
CA GLN A 356 4.81 -3.20 -1.18
C GLN A 356 3.75 -3.21 -2.30
N ARG A 357 2.47 -3.40 -1.99
CA ARG A 357 1.39 -3.51 -2.98
C ARG A 357 0.45 -2.30 -2.93
N LEU A 358 -0.28 -2.12 -1.81
CA LEU A 358 -1.39 -1.19 -1.66
C LEU A 358 -2.32 -1.23 -2.89
N ASP A 359 -2.68 -2.45 -3.33
CA ASP A 359 -3.44 -2.79 -4.53
C ASP A 359 -4.85 -3.29 -4.12
N MET A 360 -5.88 -2.73 -4.55
CA MET A 360 -6.16 -1.70 -5.56
C MET A 360 -5.66 -0.32 -5.13
N ASP A 361 -5.35 0.52 -6.13
CA ASP A 361 -4.93 1.91 -5.88
C ASP A 361 -6.02 2.68 -5.11
N HIS A 362 -5.60 3.42 -4.08
CA HIS A 362 -6.52 4.19 -3.22
C HIS A 362 -7.37 5.20 -3.99
N THR A 363 -6.87 5.72 -5.11
CA THR A 363 -7.61 6.67 -5.98
C THR A 363 -8.85 6.04 -6.61
N MET A 364 -8.93 4.72 -6.68
CA MET A 364 -10.06 3.98 -7.25
C MET A 364 -11.11 3.57 -6.21
N ILE A 365 -10.81 3.67 -4.91
CA ILE A 365 -11.70 3.20 -3.84
C ILE A 365 -13.05 3.92 -3.88
N ALA A 366 -13.04 5.26 -3.94
CA ALA A 366 -14.28 6.04 -3.97
C ALA A 366 -15.18 5.64 -5.16
N LYS A 367 -14.60 5.38 -6.32
CA LYS A 367 -15.31 4.93 -7.52
C LYS A 367 -15.92 3.54 -7.34
N ALA A 368 -15.20 2.61 -6.73
CA ALA A 368 -15.70 1.27 -6.44
C ALA A 368 -16.86 1.31 -5.42
N VAL A 369 -16.70 2.06 -4.33
CA VAL A 369 -17.72 2.23 -3.30
C VAL A 369 -18.98 2.90 -3.85
N ALA A 370 -18.85 3.88 -4.75
CA ALA A 370 -19.99 4.53 -5.41
C ALA A 370 -20.83 3.55 -6.26
N LYS A 371 -20.23 2.44 -6.73
CA LYS A 371 -20.94 1.34 -7.41
C LYS A 371 -21.50 0.28 -6.44
N GLY A 372 -21.41 0.48 -5.13
CA GLY A 372 -21.89 -0.43 -4.11
C GLY A 372 -20.98 -1.63 -3.83
N ILE A 373 -19.73 -1.60 -4.31
CA ILE A 373 -18.75 -2.68 -4.10
C ILE A 373 -18.17 -2.54 -2.69
N LYS A 374 -18.07 -3.67 -1.99
CA LYS A 374 -17.40 -3.75 -0.69
C LYS A 374 -15.89 -3.85 -0.90
N ILE A 375 -15.14 -3.16 -0.05
CA ILE A 375 -13.68 -3.23 -0.04
C ILE A 375 -13.25 -4.10 1.14
N SER A 376 -12.41 -5.10 0.90
CA SER A 376 -11.80 -5.96 1.92
C SER A 376 -10.36 -5.51 2.14
N ILE A 377 -10.04 -5.05 3.35
CA ILE A 377 -8.68 -4.61 3.70
C ILE A 377 -7.93 -5.84 4.23
N ASN A 378 -6.95 -6.31 3.48
CA ASN A 378 -6.28 -7.58 3.72
C ASN A 378 -4.77 -7.41 3.76
N PRO A 379 -4.04 -8.01 4.72
CA PRO A 379 -2.59 -7.84 4.84
C PRO A 379 -1.77 -8.67 3.85
N ASP A 380 -2.33 -9.73 3.25
CA ASP A 380 -1.57 -10.71 2.45
C ASP A 380 -0.35 -11.21 3.27
N ALA A 381 -0.65 -11.65 4.51
CA ALA A 381 0.37 -11.91 5.52
C ALA A 381 0.99 -13.29 5.36
N HIS A 382 2.32 -13.33 5.23
CA HIS A 382 3.12 -14.58 5.20
C HIS A 382 3.84 -14.82 6.53
N SER A 383 3.71 -13.89 7.48
CA SER A 383 4.28 -13.95 8.84
C SER A 383 3.41 -13.15 9.82
N MET A 384 3.68 -13.37 11.10
CA MET A 384 3.09 -12.58 12.20
C MET A 384 3.86 -11.29 12.43
#